data_1eb304fd8cc91097bcd6b71610179dbf
#
_entry.id   1eb304fd8cc91097bcd6b71610179dbf
#
_cell.length_a   1.000
_cell.length_b   1.000
_cell.length_c   1.000
_cell.angle_alpha   90.00
_cell.angle_beta   90.00
_cell.angle_gamma   90.00
#
_symmetry.space_group_name_H-M   'P 1'
#
loop_
_entity.id
_entity.type
_entity.pdbx_description
1 polymer ?
#
loop_
_entity_poly.entity_id
_entity_poly.type
_entity_poly.pdbx_seq_one_letter_code
_entity_poly.pdbx_strand_id
1 'polypeptide(L)'
;MNQSEDVEYQKAAANYSASYMSNAKWLKFFRAVISAGIPLERVRWKFIDTEHFIEVSFPDEWDLEPTRFADGKFQPFEYRWLEFVFIPHVFKPMAGVGYEKKQDTAAVVAALEKVGQFPVEVSPEGVIIRGYRV
;
A
#
# COMPACT_ATOMS: atom_id res chain seq x y z
N MET A 1 15.10 -16.33 9.16
CA MET A 1 13.70 -15.98 9.31
C MET A 1 13.14 -16.59 10.56
N ASN A 2 12.37 -15.85 11.31
CA ASN A 2 11.83 -16.29 12.59
C ASN A 2 10.60 -17.18 12.37
N GLN A 3 10.61 -18.39 12.90
CA GLN A 3 9.46 -19.31 12.77
C GLN A 3 8.18 -18.73 13.36
N SER A 4 8.28 -17.96 14.45
CA SER A 4 7.10 -17.33 15.06
C SER A 4 6.44 -16.31 14.13
N GLU A 5 7.22 -15.55 13.36
CA GLU A 5 6.68 -14.63 12.39
C GLU A 5 5.93 -15.34 11.28
N ASP A 6 6.48 -16.47 10.80
CA ASP A 6 5.80 -17.26 9.77
C ASP A 6 4.49 -17.85 10.29
N VAL A 7 4.48 -18.36 11.52
CA VAL A 7 3.26 -18.91 12.12
C VAL A 7 2.21 -17.82 12.30
N GLU A 8 2.60 -16.65 12.79
CA GLU A 8 1.69 -15.52 12.95
C GLU A 8 1.14 -15.03 11.61
N TYR A 9 1.99 -14.97 10.59
CA TYR A 9 1.55 -14.60 9.25
C TYR A 9 0.52 -15.61 8.73
N GLN A 10 0.77 -16.90 8.85
CA GLN A 10 -0.13 -17.93 8.38
C GLN A 10 -1.49 -17.83 9.07
N LYS A 11 -1.50 -17.57 10.37
CA LYS A 11 -2.74 -17.37 11.12
C LYS A 11 -3.53 -16.16 10.63
N ALA A 12 -2.85 -15.04 10.42
CA ALA A 12 -3.49 -13.83 9.93
C ALA A 12 -4.03 -14.02 8.51
N ALA A 13 -3.22 -14.59 7.62
CA ALA A 13 -3.61 -14.82 6.24
C ALA A 13 -4.78 -15.80 6.11
N ALA A 14 -4.91 -16.74 7.03
CA ALA A 14 -5.99 -17.73 7.02
C ALA A 14 -7.39 -17.10 7.18
N ASN A 15 -7.47 -15.86 7.67
CA ASN A 15 -8.75 -15.16 7.79
C ASN A 15 -9.25 -14.60 6.44
N TYR A 16 -8.45 -14.72 5.38
CA TYR A 16 -8.79 -14.18 4.07
C TYR A 16 -8.99 -15.31 3.06
N SER A 17 -9.91 -15.08 2.11
CA SER A 17 -10.25 -16.09 1.11
C SER A 17 -9.34 -16.07 -0.11
N ALA A 18 -8.65 -14.96 -0.36
CA ALA A 18 -7.80 -14.81 -1.52
C ALA A 18 -6.63 -13.87 -1.25
N SER A 19 -5.49 -14.16 -1.88
CA SER A 19 -4.29 -13.32 -1.86
C SER A 19 -3.92 -12.97 -3.29
N TYR A 20 -3.72 -11.68 -3.56
CA TYR A 20 -3.49 -11.18 -4.92
C TYR A 20 -2.08 -10.64 -5.14
N MET A 21 -1.32 -10.38 -4.08
CA MET A 21 -0.03 -9.69 -4.19
C MET A 21 1.06 -10.43 -3.44
N SER A 22 2.12 -10.76 -4.16
CA SER A 22 3.36 -11.24 -3.54
C SER A 22 4.20 -10.06 -3.07
N ASN A 23 5.26 -10.32 -2.30
CA ASN A 23 6.24 -9.29 -1.96
C ASN A 23 6.81 -8.63 -3.21
N ALA A 24 7.16 -9.42 -4.21
CA ALA A 24 7.71 -8.91 -5.46
C ALA A 24 6.73 -8.00 -6.20
N LYS A 25 5.45 -8.35 -6.18
CA LYS A 25 4.42 -7.54 -6.83
C LYS A 25 4.16 -6.24 -6.10
N TRP A 26 4.17 -6.25 -4.76
CA TRP A 26 4.10 -5.03 -3.97
C TRP A 26 5.27 -4.10 -4.27
N LEU A 27 6.48 -4.65 -4.31
CA LEU A 27 7.68 -3.87 -4.65
C LEU A 27 7.54 -3.23 -6.03
N LYS A 28 7.03 -3.98 -6.99
CA LYS A 28 6.78 -3.48 -8.34
C LYS A 28 5.78 -2.33 -8.34
N PHE A 29 4.73 -2.44 -7.53
CA PHE A 29 3.76 -1.37 -7.35
C PHE A 29 4.41 -0.09 -6.83
N PHE A 30 5.15 -0.18 -5.73
CA PHE A 30 5.80 0.99 -5.14
C PHE A 30 6.76 1.64 -6.14
N ARG A 31 7.57 0.86 -6.81
CA ARG A 31 8.55 1.36 -7.78
C ARG A 31 7.90 1.98 -9.01
N ALA A 32 6.78 1.44 -9.47
CA ALA A 32 6.07 2.00 -10.62
C ALA A 32 5.58 3.42 -10.32
N VAL A 33 5.02 3.63 -9.15
CA VAL A 33 4.54 4.96 -8.74
C VAL A 33 5.71 5.94 -8.59
N ILE A 34 6.78 5.49 -7.94
CA ILE A 34 7.98 6.33 -7.75
C ILE A 34 8.60 6.70 -9.09
N SER A 35 8.77 5.74 -9.99
CA SER A 35 9.36 5.96 -11.32
C SER A 35 8.52 6.90 -12.18
N ALA A 36 7.21 6.87 -12.00
CA ALA A 36 6.32 7.77 -12.73
C ALA A 36 6.34 9.19 -12.17
N GLY A 37 6.98 9.41 -11.03
CA GLY A 37 7.10 10.74 -10.43
C GLY A 37 5.79 11.28 -9.87
N ILE A 38 4.87 10.41 -9.46
CA ILE A 38 3.57 10.81 -8.95
C ILE A 38 3.70 11.15 -7.46
N PRO A 39 3.48 12.41 -7.07
CA PRO A 39 3.56 12.78 -5.66
C PRO A 39 2.32 12.30 -4.91
N LEU A 40 2.51 11.49 -3.87
CA LEU A 40 1.44 11.02 -3.01
C LEU A 40 1.80 11.35 -1.56
N GLU A 41 1.22 12.42 -1.04
CA GLU A 41 1.48 12.87 0.32
C GLU A 41 0.72 12.04 1.36
N ARG A 42 -0.39 11.42 0.96
CA ARG A 42 -1.25 10.71 1.90
C ARG A 42 -1.75 9.42 1.29
N VAL A 43 -1.43 8.31 1.94
CA VAL A 43 -1.98 7.00 1.62
C VAL A 43 -2.33 6.30 2.93
N ARG A 44 -3.21 5.30 2.86
CA ARG A 44 -3.59 4.50 4.02
C ARG A 44 -3.15 3.07 3.78
N TRP A 45 -2.49 2.49 4.78
CA TRP A 45 -2.08 1.10 4.76
C TRP A 45 -2.85 0.33 5.80
N LYS A 46 -3.44 -0.78 5.41
CA LYS A 46 -4.06 -1.70 6.35
C LYS A 46 -3.36 -3.04 6.26
N PHE A 47 -3.04 -3.60 7.42
CA PHE A 47 -2.36 -4.89 7.54
C PHE A 47 -3.35 -5.98 7.90
N ILE A 48 -3.01 -7.23 7.54
CA ILE A 48 -3.91 -8.37 7.73
C ILE A 48 -4.07 -8.77 9.20
N ASP A 49 -3.19 -8.30 10.09
CA ASP A 49 -3.20 -8.63 11.51
C ASP A 49 -3.84 -7.55 12.39
N THR A 50 -4.43 -6.54 11.80
CA THR A 50 -5.09 -5.45 12.54
C THR A 50 -6.35 -4.99 11.82
N GLU A 51 -7.29 -4.40 12.58
CA GLU A 51 -8.47 -3.79 12.01
C GLU A 51 -8.29 -2.29 11.74
N HIS A 52 -7.17 -1.74 12.19
CA HIS A 52 -6.87 -0.32 12.01
C HIS A 52 -5.99 -0.11 10.79
N PHE A 53 -6.08 1.08 10.23
CA PHE A 53 -5.17 1.50 9.17
C PHE A 53 -4.30 2.66 9.67
N ILE A 54 -3.17 2.88 9.00
CA ILE A 54 -2.29 4.02 9.27
C ILE A 54 -2.24 4.93 8.05
N GLU A 55 -2.14 6.23 8.31
CA GLU A 55 -1.99 7.23 7.25
C GLU A 55 -0.55 7.70 7.21
N VAL A 56 0.05 7.62 6.02
CA VAL A 56 1.47 7.93 5.82
C VAL A 56 1.66 8.57 4.46
N SER A 57 2.82 9.18 4.25
CA SER A 57 3.25 9.56 2.91
C SER A 57 3.76 8.32 2.16
N PHE A 58 3.72 8.36 0.84
CA PHE A 58 4.21 7.26 0.02
C PHE A 58 5.72 7.10 0.23
N PRO A 59 6.25 5.86 0.25
CA PRO A 59 7.68 5.66 0.50
C PRO A 59 8.55 6.12 -0.67
N ASP A 60 9.81 6.38 -0.37
CA ASP A 60 10.84 6.68 -1.37
C ASP A 60 11.58 5.40 -1.79
N GLU A 61 12.32 5.46 -2.87
CA GLU A 61 13.03 4.29 -3.40
C GLU A 61 13.98 3.67 -2.37
N TRP A 62 14.68 4.50 -1.58
CA TRP A 62 15.61 3.98 -0.56
C TRP A 62 14.92 3.36 0.65
N ASP A 63 13.61 3.54 0.79
CA ASP A 63 12.84 2.87 1.84
C ASP A 63 12.51 1.42 1.47
N LEU A 64 12.79 0.99 0.25
CA LEU A 64 12.33 -0.28 -0.28
C LEU A 64 13.43 -1.32 -0.32
N GLU A 65 13.19 -2.48 0.32
CA GLU A 65 13.98 -3.69 0.16
C GLU A 65 13.14 -4.72 -0.61
N PRO A 66 13.73 -5.84 -1.04
CA PRO A 66 12.99 -6.80 -1.88
C PRO A 66 11.70 -7.33 -1.28
N THR A 67 11.63 -7.50 0.05
CA THR A 67 10.45 -8.09 0.70
C THR A 67 9.83 -7.19 1.75
N ARG A 68 10.46 -6.09 2.10
CA ARG A 68 9.99 -5.23 3.21
C ARG A 68 10.52 -3.81 3.07
N PHE A 69 9.96 -2.91 3.88
CA PHE A 69 10.48 -1.56 4.03
C PHE A 69 11.76 -1.57 4.85
N ALA A 70 12.74 -0.78 4.43
CA ALA A 70 14.08 -0.78 4.99
C ALA A 70 14.25 0.17 6.18
N ASP A 71 13.33 1.08 6.37
CA ASP A 71 13.61 2.27 7.10
C ASP A 71 12.94 2.36 8.45
N GLY A 72 13.47 3.20 9.31
CA GLY A 72 12.98 3.45 10.66
C GLY A 72 11.80 4.38 10.79
N LYS A 73 11.25 4.94 9.72
CA LYS A 73 10.00 5.69 9.77
C LYS A 73 8.83 4.79 10.13
N PHE A 74 8.92 3.55 9.73
CA PHE A 74 7.91 2.54 9.97
C PHE A 74 8.56 1.38 10.69
N GLN A 75 7.77 0.65 11.46
CA GLN A 75 8.21 -0.64 11.95
C GLN A 75 8.53 -1.52 10.74
N PRO A 76 9.68 -2.20 10.71
CA PRO A 76 9.99 -3.08 9.58
C PRO A 76 8.91 -4.14 9.46
N PHE A 77 8.28 -4.22 8.29
CA PHE A 77 7.32 -5.27 8.00
C PHE A 77 7.46 -5.68 6.54
N GLU A 78 7.14 -6.93 6.27
CA GLU A 78 7.13 -7.43 4.90
C GLU A 78 5.87 -6.95 4.19
N TYR A 79 5.99 -6.73 2.87
CA TYR A 79 4.86 -6.26 2.07
C TYR A 79 3.67 -7.22 2.10
N ARG A 80 3.92 -8.52 2.25
CA ARG A 80 2.86 -9.54 2.29
C ARG A 80 1.89 -9.38 3.44
N TRP A 81 2.19 -8.53 4.44
CA TRP A 81 1.27 -8.22 5.53
C TRP A 81 0.22 -7.17 5.14
N LEU A 82 0.38 -6.52 3.99
CA LEU A 82 -0.57 -5.51 3.54
C LEU A 82 -1.86 -6.14 3.05
N GLU A 83 -2.97 -5.82 3.70
CA GLU A 83 -4.29 -6.18 3.18
C GLU A 83 -4.62 -5.30 1.98
N PHE A 84 -4.40 -3.99 2.12
CA PHE A 84 -4.57 -3.05 1.00
C PHE A 84 -3.81 -1.76 1.25
N VAL A 85 -3.59 -1.02 0.15
CA VAL A 85 -3.15 0.37 0.15
C VAL A 85 -4.28 1.19 -0.45
N PHE A 86 -4.76 2.19 0.26
CA PHE A 86 -5.80 3.10 -0.22
C PHE A 86 -5.18 4.45 -0.51
N ILE A 87 -5.43 4.97 -1.72
CA ILE A 87 -4.93 6.28 -2.17
C ILE A 87 -6.13 7.19 -2.36
N PRO A 88 -6.37 8.15 -1.47
CA PRO A 88 -7.51 9.06 -1.62
C PRO A 88 -7.32 10.02 -2.78
N HIS A 89 -8.42 10.36 -3.45
CA HIS A 89 -8.39 11.40 -4.51
C HIS A 89 -8.09 12.77 -3.92
N VAL A 90 -8.59 13.02 -2.73
CA VAL A 90 -8.40 14.29 -2.01
C VAL A 90 -8.16 14.02 -0.53
N PHE A 91 -7.42 14.90 0.11
CA PHE A 91 -7.21 14.82 1.55
C PHE A 91 -6.99 16.21 2.12
N LYS A 92 -7.19 16.36 3.44
CA LYS A 92 -6.86 17.59 4.15
C LYS A 92 -5.52 17.40 4.85
N PRO A 93 -4.51 18.26 4.57
CA PRO A 93 -3.17 18.11 5.16
C PRO A 93 -3.16 18.19 6.67
N MET A 94 -4.08 18.98 7.25
CA MET A 94 -4.24 19.09 8.69
C MET A 94 -5.68 18.76 9.05
N ALA A 95 -5.87 17.92 10.05
CA ALA A 95 -7.18 17.43 10.44
C ALA A 95 -8.17 18.59 10.70
N GLY A 96 -9.20 18.66 9.86
CA GLY A 96 -10.27 19.64 9.99
C GLY A 96 -9.92 21.08 9.66
N VAL A 97 -8.70 21.37 9.23
CA VAL A 97 -8.23 22.73 8.96
C VAL A 97 -7.62 22.83 7.58
N GLY A 98 -7.93 23.92 6.89
CA GLY A 98 -7.37 24.20 5.57
C GLY A 98 -8.20 23.64 4.43
N TYR A 99 -7.69 23.78 3.21
CA TYR A 99 -8.36 23.33 2.00
C TYR A 99 -7.86 21.95 1.60
N GLU A 100 -8.70 21.28 0.83
CA GLU A 100 -8.38 19.95 0.31
C GLU A 100 -7.24 20.00 -0.69
N LYS A 101 -6.37 19.01 -0.66
CA LYS A 101 -5.37 18.76 -1.68
C LYS A 101 -5.81 17.57 -2.53
N LYS A 102 -5.55 17.64 -3.82
CA LYS A 102 -5.85 16.56 -4.76
C LYS A 102 -4.62 15.73 -5.03
N GLN A 103 -4.84 14.44 -5.26
CA GLN A 103 -3.80 13.51 -5.69
C GLN A 103 -4.20 12.92 -7.05
N ASP A 104 -3.22 12.71 -7.92
CA ASP A 104 -3.49 12.20 -9.26
C ASP A 104 -3.57 10.66 -9.24
N THR A 105 -4.69 10.17 -8.77
CA THR A 105 -4.95 8.72 -8.68
C THR A 105 -5.10 8.09 -10.05
N ALA A 106 -5.58 8.83 -11.05
CA ALA A 106 -5.65 8.35 -12.43
C ALA A 106 -4.25 8.06 -12.99
N ALA A 107 -3.27 8.89 -12.65
CA ALA A 107 -1.88 8.65 -13.04
C ALA A 107 -1.33 7.39 -12.40
N VAL A 108 -1.71 7.10 -11.15
CA VAL A 108 -1.32 5.86 -10.48
C VAL A 108 -1.84 4.64 -11.25
N VAL A 109 -3.12 4.64 -11.59
CA VAL A 109 -3.72 3.53 -12.34
C VAL A 109 -3.02 3.35 -13.68
N ALA A 110 -2.79 4.44 -14.40
CA ALA A 110 -2.10 4.40 -15.70
C ALA A 110 -0.67 3.86 -15.58
N ALA A 111 0.06 4.28 -14.55
CA ALA A 111 1.42 3.79 -14.32
C ALA A 111 1.44 2.29 -14.05
N LEU A 112 0.48 1.78 -13.27
CA LEU A 112 0.39 0.36 -12.97
C LEU A 112 0.04 -0.47 -14.22
N GLU A 113 -0.86 0.03 -15.05
CA GLU A 113 -1.24 -0.66 -16.29
C GLU A 113 -0.05 -0.86 -17.24
N LYS A 114 0.92 0.05 -17.21
CA LYS A 114 2.12 -0.05 -18.05
C LYS A 114 3.07 -1.17 -17.61
N VAL A 115 3.04 -1.56 -16.35
CA VAL A 115 4.02 -2.52 -15.80
C VAL A 115 3.43 -3.88 -15.48
N GLY A 116 2.12 -4.03 -15.54
CA GLY A 116 1.50 -5.32 -15.30
C GLY A 116 0.02 -5.21 -14.95
N GLN A 117 -0.53 -6.32 -14.47
CA GLN A 117 -1.90 -6.37 -13.98
C GLN A 117 -1.88 -6.34 -12.47
N PHE A 118 -2.60 -5.41 -11.89
CA PHE A 118 -2.69 -5.22 -10.44
C PHE A 118 -4.15 -5.25 -10.00
N PRO A 119 -4.43 -5.70 -8.78
CA PRO A 119 -5.80 -5.74 -8.23
C PRO A 119 -6.23 -4.34 -7.79
N VAL A 120 -6.58 -3.50 -8.73
CA VAL A 120 -6.96 -2.10 -8.53
C VAL A 120 -8.48 -1.98 -8.47
N GLU A 121 -8.98 -1.30 -7.43
CA GLU A 121 -10.40 -0.96 -7.30
C GLU A 121 -10.53 0.54 -7.25
N VAL A 122 -11.32 1.12 -8.14
CA VAL A 122 -11.57 2.57 -8.19
C VAL A 122 -12.92 2.87 -7.57
N SER A 123 -12.96 3.86 -6.69
CA SER A 123 -14.18 4.29 -6.02
C SER A 123 -14.28 5.80 -6.03
N PRO A 124 -15.44 6.38 -5.63
CA PRO A 124 -15.55 7.84 -5.52
C PRO A 124 -14.57 8.48 -4.55
N GLU A 125 -14.10 7.73 -3.54
CA GLU A 125 -13.18 8.24 -2.53
C GLU A 125 -11.71 8.13 -2.93
N GLY A 126 -11.37 7.15 -3.77
CA GLY A 126 -9.97 6.93 -4.15
C GLY A 126 -9.76 5.59 -4.82
N VAL A 127 -8.51 5.14 -4.79
CA VAL A 127 -8.07 3.90 -5.43
C VAL A 127 -7.53 2.95 -4.37
N ILE A 128 -7.95 1.69 -4.44
CA ILE A 128 -7.46 0.64 -3.55
C ILE A 128 -6.61 -0.33 -4.37
N ILE A 129 -5.40 -0.61 -3.88
CA ILE A 129 -4.58 -1.70 -4.37
C ILE A 129 -4.73 -2.82 -3.34
N ARG A 130 -5.36 -3.91 -3.73
CA ARG A 130 -5.79 -4.93 -2.78
C ARG A 130 -4.82 -6.11 -2.72
N GLY A 131 -4.33 -6.40 -1.51
CA GLY A 131 -3.48 -7.56 -1.30
C GLY A 131 -4.27 -8.82 -0.98
N TYR A 132 -5.36 -8.66 -0.21
CA TYR A 132 -6.18 -9.79 0.24
C TYR A 132 -7.66 -9.45 0.16
N ARG A 133 -8.48 -10.48 0.01
CA ARG A 133 -9.95 -10.39 0.07
C ARG A 133 -10.46 -11.33 1.17
N VAL A 134 -11.39 -10.81 1.94
CA VAL A 134 -12.06 -11.59 2.99
C VAL A 134 -12.97 -12.68 2.39
#